data_23bdf418da61ef708221160c92b02c1f
#
_entry.id   23bdf418da61ef708221160c92b02c1f
#
_cell.length_a   1.000
_cell.length_b   1.000
_cell.length_c   1.000
_cell.angle_alpha   90.00
_cell.angle_beta   90.00
_cell.angle_gamma   90.00
#
_symmetry.space_group_name_H-M   'P 1'
#
loop_
_entity.id
_entity.type
_entity.pdbx_description
1 polymer ?
#
loop_
_entity_poly.entity_id
_entity_poly.type
_entity_poly.pdbx_seq_one_letter_code
_entity_poly.pdbx_strand_id
1 'polypeptide(L)'
;ENYVKRCIGLPGDTLSIINRQVYLNGKKANNPEKLQYQYKVTTNGSSINPKILDKYDITETFRGNKPGEFIFILTEESKNEIEKLPIITSVEVFNELPGVWKPEIFPNDSSYKWNRDNFGPLYIPAKNVPIELNMDNLPIYERIITTYEGNTLEIVNNKIIINGKEVSSYAPKYDYFWMMGDNRHNSADSRYWG
;
A
#
# COMPACT_ATOMS: atom_id res chain seq x y z
N GLU A 1 -19.25 -5.70 -5.07
CA GLU A 1 -18.72 -4.38 -5.48
C GLU A 1 -17.46 -4.59 -6.31
N ASN A 2 -17.37 -3.99 -7.50
CA ASN A 2 -16.20 -4.14 -8.38
C ASN A 2 -15.26 -2.97 -8.16
N TYR A 3 -13.99 -3.23 -7.83
CA TYR A 3 -12.95 -2.23 -7.68
C TYR A 3 -12.04 -2.21 -8.91
N VAL A 4 -11.73 -1.02 -9.42
CA VAL A 4 -10.69 -0.83 -10.44
C VAL A 4 -9.39 -0.45 -9.72
N LYS A 5 -8.35 -1.26 -9.91
CA LYS A 5 -7.02 -1.04 -9.36
C LYS A 5 -5.97 -1.30 -10.44
N ARG A 6 -4.84 -0.65 -10.32
CA ARG A 6 -3.70 -0.87 -11.23
C ARG A 6 -2.95 -2.13 -10.80
N CYS A 7 -2.67 -3.02 -11.75
CA CYS A 7 -1.72 -4.10 -11.52
C CYS A 7 -0.31 -3.51 -11.44
N ILE A 8 0.30 -3.63 -10.27
CA ILE A 8 1.63 -3.08 -9.98
C ILE A 8 2.68 -4.18 -10.04
N GLY A 9 2.43 -5.33 -9.44
CA GLY A 9 3.37 -6.45 -9.40
C GLY A 9 2.79 -7.69 -10.06
N LEU A 10 3.61 -8.39 -10.79
CA LEU A 10 3.29 -9.62 -11.52
C LEU A 10 3.77 -10.85 -10.73
N PRO A 11 3.25 -12.05 -11.06
CA PRO A 11 3.74 -13.29 -10.48
C PRO A 11 5.26 -13.44 -10.66
N GLY A 12 5.98 -13.71 -9.58
CA GLY A 12 7.44 -13.82 -9.56
C GLY A 12 8.19 -12.52 -9.24
N ASP A 13 7.50 -11.37 -9.20
CA ASP A 13 8.14 -10.12 -8.80
C ASP A 13 8.35 -10.06 -7.28
N THR A 14 9.39 -9.34 -6.87
CA THR A 14 9.59 -8.89 -5.48
C THR A 14 9.29 -7.39 -5.40
N LEU A 15 8.25 -7.05 -4.63
CA LEU A 15 7.77 -5.69 -4.45
C LEU A 15 8.27 -5.10 -3.14
N SER A 16 8.69 -3.83 -3.19
CA SER A 16 8.89 -3.00 -2.00
C SER A 16 8.33 -1.60 -2.21
N ILE A 17 7.90 -0.96 -1.12
CA ILE A 17 7.55 0.46 -1.11
C ILE A 17 8.46 1.14 -0.10
N ILE A 18 9.21 2.13 -0.53
CA ILE A 18 10.15 2.91 0.30
C ILE A 18 9.78 4.38 0.17
N ASN A 19 9.34 4.99 1.25
CA ASN A 19 8.88 6.37 1.24
C ASN A 19 7.90 6.65 0.08
N ARG A 20 6.85 5.81 -0.05
CA ARG A 20 5.79 5.86 -1.07
C ARG A 20 6.21 5.43 -2.48
N GLN A 21 7.50 5.35 -2.77
CA GLN A 21 7.99 4.90 -4.07
C GLN A 21 7.99 3.37 -4.17
N VAL A 22 7.35 2.85 -5.19
CA VAL A 22 7.35 1.42 -5.50
C VAL A 22 8.65 1.01 -6.18
N TYR A 23 9.15 -0.14 -5.76
CA TYR A 23 10.27 -0.85 -6.39
C TYR A 23 9.84 -2.27 -6.74
N LEU A 24 10.20 -2.72 -7.94
CA LEU A 24 10.00 -4.09 -8.40
C LEU A 24 11.36 -4.69 -8.74
N ASN A 25 11.66 -5.83 -8.14
CA ASN A 25 12.93 -6.53 -8.30
C ASN A 25 14.15 -5.59 -8.05
N GLY A 26 14.02 -4.73 -7.03
CA GLY A 26 15.04 -3.74 -6.65
C GLY A 26 15.12 -2.50 -7.56
N LYS A 27 14.35 -2.43 -8.62
CA LYS A 27 14.33 -1.28 -9.54
C LYS A 27 13.13 -0.37 -9.27
N LYS A 28 13.36 0.93 -9.31
CA LYS A 28 12.30 1.93 -9.16
C LYS A 28 11.26 1.76 -10.27
N ALA A 29 9.99 1.57 -9.89
CA ALA A 29 8.88 1.52 -10.81
C ALA A 29 8.47 2.94 -11.26
N ASN A 30 7.99 3.06 -12.50
CA ASN A 30 7.43 4.31 -12.98
C ASN A 30 6.12 4.62 -12.26
N ASN A 31 5.99 5.85 -11.80
CA ASN A 31 4.74 6.31 -11.21
C ASN A 31 3.73 6.68 -12.31
N PRO A 32 2.43 6.36 -12.13
CA PRO A 32 1.38 6.89 -12.97
C PRO A 32 1.35 8.43 -12.93
N GLU A 33 0.99 9.06 -14.04
CA GLU A 33 0.91 10.52 -14.18
C GLU A 33 -0.07 11.16 -13.17
N LYS A 34 -1.21 10.50 -12.94
CA LYS A 34 -2.27 10.95 -12.02
C LYS A 34 -2.17 10.36 -10.61
N LEU A 35 -0.96 9.99 -10.19
CA LEU A 35 -0.71 9.44 -8.85
C LEU A 35 -1.04 10.48 -7.78
N GLN A 36 -1.80 10.07 -6.75
CA GLN A 36 -2.28 10.95 -5.70
C GLN A 36 -1.82 10.48 -4.31
N TYR A 37 -1.53 11.47 -3.47
CA TYR A 37 -1.22 11.27 -2.05
C TYR A 37 -1.98 12.27 -1.19
N GLN A 38 -2.01 12.02 0.11
CA GLN A 38 -2.47 12.99 1.10
C GLN A 38 -1.38 14.02 1.39
N TYR A 39 -1.79 15.29 1.42
CA TYR A 39 -0.94 16.40 1.82
C TYR A 39 -1.63 17.19 2.93
N LYS A 40 -0.85 17.58 3.92
CA LYS A 40 -1.22 18.56 4.90
C LYS A 40 -0.97 19.95 4.30
N VAL A 41 -2.03 20.71 4.13
CA VAL A 41 -1.99 22.07 3.57
C VAL A 41 -2.31 23.05 4.69
N THR A 42 -1.43 24.01 4.92
CA THR A 42 -1.63 25.06 5.92
C THR A 42 -1.82 26.41 5.21
N THR A 43 -2.83 27.16 5.66
CA THR A 43 -3.12 28.52 5.17
C THR A 43 -2.76 29.57 6.21
N ASN A 44 -2.74 30.82 5.81
CA ASN A 44 -2.59 31.98 6.71
C ASN A 44 -3.84 32.28 7.56
N GLY A 45 -4.77 31.33 7.68
CA GLY A 45 -6.06 31.46 8.34
C GLY A 45 -7.22 31.76 7.37
N SER A 46 -6.92 32.07 6.11
CA SER A 46 -7.94 32.32 5.09
C SER A 46 -8.50 30.99 4.56
N SER A 47 -9.77 31.00 4.17
CA SER A 47 -10.41 29.89 3.49
C SER A 47 -9.95 29.80 2.04
N ILE A 48 -9.77 28.58 1.53
CA ILE A 48 -9.49 28.38 0.10
C ILE A 48 -10.80 28.50 -0.68
N ASN A 49 -10.76 29.29 -1.77
CA ASN A 49 -11.92 29.45 -2.63
C ASN A 49 -12.27 28.11 -3.32
N PRO A 50 -13.51 27.59 -3.20
CA PRO A 50 -13.93 26.35 -3.84
C PRO A 50 -13.64 26.28 -5.35
N LYS A 51 -13.75 27.42 -6.05
CA LYS A 51 -13.41 27.48 -7.50
C LYS A 51 -11.94 27.13 -7.80
N ILE A 52 -11.04 27.28 -6.84
CA ILE A 52 -9.64 26.89 -6.98
C ILE A 52 -9.54 25.38 -6.85
N LEU A 53 -10.28 24.79 -5.92
CA LEU A 53 -10.33 23.33 -5.76
C LEU A 53 -10.88 22.66 -7.03
N ASP A 54 -11.99 23.19 -7.57
CA ASP A 54 -12.59 22.70 -8.81
C ASP A 54 -11.62 22.84 -9.98
N LYS A 55 -10.92 23.98 -10.10
CA LYS A 55 -9.96 24.24 -11.20
C LYS A 55 -8.82 23.20 -11.26
N TYR A 56 -8.38 22.71 -10.09
CA TYR A 56 -7.27 21.75 -9.97
C TYR A 56 -7.74 20.33 -9.70
N ASP A 57 -9.04 20.05 -9.91
CA ASP A 57 -9.65 18.71 -9.73
C ASP A 57 -9.40 18.13 -8.31
N ILE A 58 -9.45 19.00 -7.31
CA ILE A 58 -9.28 18.62 -5.91
C ILE A 58 -10.64 18.33 -5.30
N THR A 59 -11.06 17.08 -5.38
CA THR A 59 -12.41 16.65 -4.98
C THR A 59 -12.49 16.19 -3.52
N GLU A 60 -11.35 15.77 -2.95
CA GLU A 60 -11.30 15.24 -1.59
C GLU A 60 -10.51 16.16 -0.67
N THR A 61 -11.22 16.81 0.25
CA THR A 61 -10.62 17.72 1.23
C THR A 61 -11.19 17.45 2.61
N PHE A 62 -10.32 17.43 3.62
CA PHE A 62 -10.71 17.26 5.01
C PHE A 62 -10.11 18.39 5.85
N ARG A 63 -10.78 18.74 6.95
CA ARG A 63 -10.21 19.70 7.91
C ARG A 63 -9.12 19.04 8.74
N GLY A 64 -8.03 19.75 8.96
CA GLY A 64 -6.98 19.34 9.89
C GLY A 64 -7.38 19.61 11.36
N ASN A 65 -6.44 19.36 12.26
CA ASN A 65 -6.67 19.49 13.71
C ASN A 65 -6.58 20.94 14.22
N LYS A 66 -6.05 21.85 13.43
CA LYS A 66 -5.88 23.27 13.79
C LYS A 66 -6.59 24.19 12.79
N PRO A 67 -7.02 25.39 13.21
CA PRO A 67 -7.52 26.39 12.28
C PRO A 67 -6.51 26.66 11.15
N GLY A 68 -6.98 26.69 9.90
CA GLY A 68 -6.14 26.88 8.73
C GLY A 68 -5.39 25.63 8.25
N GLU A 69 -5.55 24.49 8.91
CA GLU A 69 -5.01 23.20 8.44
C GLU A 69 -6.07 22.41 7.67
N PHE A 70 -5.65 21.81 6.55
CA PHE A 70 -6.46 20.96 5.71
C PHE A 70 -5.67 19.72 5.30
N ILE A 71 -6.36 18.62 5.00
CA ILE A 71 -5.80 17.44 4.35
C ILE A 71 -6.40 17.39 2.96
N PHE A 72 -5.57 17.44 1.94
CA PHE A 72 -5.97 17.34 0.53
C PHE A 72 -5.41 16.09 -0.10
N ILE A 73 -6.16 15.51 -1.02
CA ILE A 73 -5.68 14.47 -1.92
C ILE A 73 -5.21 15.17 -3.19
N LEU A 74 -3.91 15.15 -3.47
CA LEU A 74 -3.32 15.90 -4.57
C LEU A 74 -2.47 15.00 -5.47
N THR A 75 -2.51 15.30 -6.77
CA THR A 75 -1.43 14.91 -7.70
C THR A 75 -0.24 15.84 -7.48
N GLU A 76 0.92 15.51 -8.04
CA GLU A 76 2.09 16.40 -7.99
C GLU A 76 1.81 17.73 -8.73
N GLU A 77 1.03 17.69 -9.82
CA GLU A 77 0.60 18.89 -10.55
C GLU A 77 -0.27 19.80 -9.68
N SER A 78 -1.36 19.27 -9.11
CA SER A 78 -2.24 20.07 -8.24
C SER A 78 -1.52 20.57 -7.00
N LYS A 79 -0.62 19.79 -6.41
CA LYS A 79 0.24 20.21 -5.31
C LYS A 79 1.06 21.44 -5.67
N ASN A 80 1.74 21.41 -6.82
CA ASN A 80 2.57 22.52 -7.28
C ASN A 80 1.76 23.80 -7.56
N GLU A 81 0.51 23.67 -8.01
CA GLU A 81 -0.36 24.82 -8.24
C GLU A 81 -0.93 25.42 -6.95
N ILE A 82 -1.33 24.56 -6.01
CA ILE A 82 -1.81 25.01 -4.68
C ILE A 82 -0.70 25.73 -3.91
N GLU A 83 0.53 25.25 -4.00
CA GLU A 83 1.69 25.82 -3.31
C GLU A 83 2.01 27.28 -3.73
N LYS A 84 1.61 27.66 -4.94
CA LYS A 84 1.79 29.04 -5.47
C LYS A 84 0.76 30.06 -4.93
N LEU A 85 -0.30 29.59 -4.26
CA LEU A 85 -1.35 30.51 -3.80
C LEU A 85 -0.86 31.34 -2.60
N PRO A 86 -1.06 32.66 -2.58
CA PRO A 86 -0.55 33.54 -1.54
C PRO A 86 -1.08 33.24 -0.13
N ILE A 87 -2.21 32.54 -0.03
CA ILE A 87 -2.82 32.14 1.23
C ILE A 87 -2.21 30.87 1.81
N ILE A 88 -1.45 30.11 1.03
CA ILE A 88 -0.83 28.85 1.44
C ILE A 88 0.53 29.14 2.08
N THR A 89 0.73 28.64 3.28
CA THR A 89 1.96 28.82 4.06
C THR A 89 2.84 27.56 4.05
N SER A 90 2.24 26.37 3.93
CA SER A 90 2.98 25.11 3.70
C SER A 90 2.12 24.06 3.01
N VAL A 91 2.77 23.17 2.25
CA VAL A 91 2.20 21.94 1.70
C VAL A 91 3.16 20.81 2.01
N GLU A 92 2.79 19.95 2.95
CA GLU A 92 3.61 18.87 3.44
C GLU A 92 2.95 17.53 3.10
N VAL A 93 3.72 16.60 2.53
CA VAL A 93 3.18 15.26 2.27
C VAL A 93 2.93 14.52 3.59
N PHE A 94 1.80 13.86 3.66
CA PHE A 94 1.52 12.96 4.77
C PHE A 94 2.26 11.64 4.51
N ASN A 95 3.31 11.39 5.27
CA ASN A 95 4.15 10.20 5.10
C ASN A 95 4.25 9.42 6.41
N GLU A 96 3.97 8.14 6.35
CA GLU A 96 4.19 7.23 7.49
C GLU A 96 5.67 6.88 7.60
N LEU A 97 6.20 6.92 8.81
CA LEU A 97 7.62 6.68 9.05
C LEU A 97 7.98 5.20 8.83
N PRO A 98 9.19 4.92 8.30
CA PRO A 98 9.71 3.56 8.23
C PRO A 98 9.77 2.89 9.61
N GLY A 99 9.55 1.59 9.65
CA GLY A 99 9.61 0.81 10.89
C GLY A 99 8.39 0.94 11.81
N VAL A 100 7.39 1.70 11.42
CA VAL A 100 6.11 1.82 12.14
C VAL A 100 5.11 0.82 11.58
N TRP A 101 4.74 -0.20 12.38
CA TRP A 101 3.71 -1.16 12.02
C TRP A 101 2.31 -0.54 12.07
N LYS A 102 1.46 -0.95 11.14
CA LYS A 102 0.05 -0.64 11.09
C LYS A 102 -0.78 -1.92 11.04
N PRO A 103 -1.69 -2.16 12.01
CA PRO A 103 -2.43 -3.42 12.11
C PRO A 103 -3.36 -3.69 10.91
N GLU A 104 -3.81 -2.65 10.22
CA GLU A 104 -4.64 -2.74 9.02
C GLU A 104 -3.86 -3.10 7.75
N ILE A 105 -2.52 -3.07 7.81
CA ILE A 105 -1.65 -3.37 6.65
C ILE A 105 -1.30 -4.86 6.65
N PHE A 106 -1.47 -5.48 5.49
CA PHE A 106 -1.09 -6.87 5.23
C PHE A 106 0.42 -7.11 5.56
N PRO A 107 0.79 -8.23 6.18
CA PRO A 107 -0.01 -9.40 6.52
C PRO A 107 -0.76 -9.31 7.86
N ASN A 108 -0.94 -8.11 8.42
CA ASN A 108 -1.61 -7.83 9.71
C ASN A 108 -0.86 -8.39 10.93
N ASP A 109 0.42 -8.64 10.79
CA ASP A 109 1.31 -9.20 11.79
C ASP A 109 2.36 -8.18 12.25
N SER A 110 2.50 -8.01 13.56
CA SER A 110 3.38 -7.00 14.17
C SER A 110 4.88 -7.28 14.00
N SER A 111 5.28 -8.47 13.57
CA SER A 111 6.67 -8.77 13.19
C SER A 111 7.10 -8.01 11.94
N TYR A 112 6.15 -7.72 11.04
CA TYR A 112 6.36 -6.89 9.86
C TYR A 112 6.13 -5.43 10.19
N LYS A 113 7.20 -4.64 10.23
CA LYS A 113 7.13 -3.20 10.51
C LYS A 113 6.72 -2.42 9.25
N TRP A 114 5.61 -2.85 8.63
CA TRP A 114 5.09 -2.30 7.38
C TRP A 114 3.92 -1.35 7.60
N ASN A 115 3.84 -0.39 6.70
CA ASN A 115 2.73 0.55 6.58
C ASN A 115 2.50 0.88 5.09
N ARG A 116 1.52 1.73 4.78
CA ARG A 116 1.15 2.02 3.39
C ARG A 116 2.24 2.70 2.56
N ASP A 117 3.22 3.37 3.23
CA ASP A 117 4.29 4.15 2.61
C ASP A 117 5.65 3.44 2.65
N ASN A 118 5.78 2.43 3.53
CA ASN A 118 6.98 1.63 3.70
C ASN A 118 6.57 0.17 3.89
N PHE A 119 6.76 -0.64 2.86
CA PHE A 119 6.22 -1.98 2.76
C PHE A 119 7.19 -2.93 2.06
N GLY A 120 7.20 -4.19 2.45
CA GLY A 120 8.02 -5.22 1.82
C GLY A 120 9.44 -5.34 2.40
N PRO A 121 10.31 -6.14 1.76
CA PRO A 121 10.07 -6.81 0.48
C PRO A 121 9.02 -7.93 0.56
N LEU A 122 8.19 -8.04 -0.48
CA LEU A 122 7.18 -9.05 -0.66
C LEU A 122 7.40 -9.77 -2.00
N TYR A 123 7.62 -11.09 -1.97
CA TYR A 123 7.60 -11.90 -3.17
C TYR A 123 6.16 -12.25 -3.55
N ILE A 124 5.77 -11.96 -4.78
CA ILE A 124 4.45 -12.24 -5.33
C ILE A 124 4.46 -13.65 -5.93
N PRO A 125 3.64 -14.57 -5.42
CA PRO A 125 3.69 -15.97 -5.85
C PRO A 125 3.34 -16.17 -7.32
N ALA A 126 4.08 -17.06 -7.97
CA ALA A 126 3.81 -17.53 -9.32
C ALA A 126 3.34 -18.99 -9.30
N LYS A 127 2.43 -19.32 -10.20
CA LYS A 127 1.88 -20.67 -10.34
C LYS A 127 2.97 -21.71 -10.49
N ASN A 128 2.89 -22.80 -9.71
CA ASN A 128 3.80 -23.94 -9.68
C ASN A 128 5.27 -23.60 -9.36
N VAL A 129 5.57 -22.36 -8.92
CA VAL A 129 6.91 -21.99 -8.47
C VAL A 129 6.98 -22.20 -6.95
N PRO A 130 7.82 -23.10 -6.44
CA PRO A 130 7.92 -23.34 -5.00
C PRO A 130 8.42 -22.11 -4.24
N ILE A 131 7.76 -21.82 -3.14
CA ILE A 131 8.15 -20.80 -2.16
C ILE A 131 8.64 -21.54 -0.93
N GLU A 132 9.84 -21.25 -0.45
CA GLU A 132 10.28 -21.74 0.84
C GLU A 132 9.39 -21.19 1.95
N LEU A 133 8.90 -22.07 2.83
CA LEU A 133 8.06 -21.69 3.98
C LEU A 133 8.84 -21.87 5.27
N ASN A 134 8.73 -20.88 6.12
CA ASN A 134 9.22 -20.89 7.49
C ASN A 134 8.26 -20.08 8.37
N MET A 135 8.50 -20.08 9.67
CA MET A 135 7.64 -19.36 10.62
C MET A 135 7.64 -17.84 10.39
N ASP A 136 8.74 -17.30 9.87
CA ASP A 136 8.86 -15.85 9.66
C ASP A 136 8.05 -15.38 8.46
N ASN A 137 7.93 -16.17 7.38
CA ASN A 137 7.21 -15.78 6.18
C ASN A 137 5.80 -16.40 6.05
N LEU A 138 5.45 -17.31 6.95
CA LEU A 138 4.13 -17.95 6.93
C LEU A 138 2.97 -16.96 6.96
N PRO A 139 2.99 -15.87 7.78
CA PRO A 139 1.89 -14.90 7.79
C PRO A 139 1.60 -14.26 6.42
N ILE A 140 2.60 -14.16 5.54
CA ILE A 140 2.43 -13.64 4.18
C ILE A 140 1.64 -14.62 3.31
N TYR A 141 1.89 -15.94 3.44
CA TYR A 141 1.37 -16.95 2.51
C TYR A 141 0.21 -17.76 3.08
N GLU A 142 -0.07 -17.69 4.38
CA GLU A 142 -1.12 -18.45 5.05
C GLU A 142 -2.47 -18.28 4.37
N ARG A 143 -2.86 -17.05 4.04
CA ARG A 143 -4.15 -16.76 3.40
C ARG A 143 -4.25 -17.33 1.99
N ILE A 144 -3.14 -17.33 1.24
CA ILE A 144 -3.05 -17.98 -0.07
C ILE A 144 -3.28 -19.48 0.09
N ILE A 145 -2.57 -20.11 1.01
CA ILE A 145 -2.63 -21.56 1.25
C ILE A 145 -4.03 -21.98 1.70
N THR A 146 -4.58 -21.28 2.68
CA THR A 146 -5.83 -21.71 3.34
C THR A 146 -7.06 -21.18 2.62
N THR A 147 -7.18 -19.86 2.48
CA THR A 147 -8.42 -19.20 2.02
C THR A 147 -8.59 -19.31 0.51
N TYR A 148 -7.52 -19.03 -0.25
CA TYR A 148 -7.64 -18.96 -1.71
C TYR A 148 -7.45 -20.32 -2.38
N GLU A 149 -6.64 -21.21 -1.81
CA GLU A 149 -6.38 -22.51 -2.38
C GLU A 149 -6.99 -23.69 -1.61
N GLY A 150 -7.68 -23.40 -0.49
CA GLY A 150 -8.53 -24.33 0.24
C GLY A 150 -7.79 -25.46 0.95
N ASN A 151 -6.50 -25.27 1.29
CA ASN A 151 -5.74 -26.25 2.05
C ASN A 151 -5.94 -26.09 3.55
N THR A 152 -5.76 -27.19 4.30
CA THR A 152 -5.59 -27.11 5.76
C THR A 152 -4.16 -26.73 6.10
N LEU A 153 -3.98 -25.88 7.11
CA LEU A 153 -2.67 -25.47 7.62
C LEU A 153 -2.68 -25.57 9.15
N GLU A 154 -1.70 -26.22 9.70
CA GLU A 154 -1.50 -26.38 11.13
C GLU A 154 -0.03 -26.16 11.48
N ILE A 155 0.22 -25.66 12.68
CA ILE A 155 1.57 -25.53 13.24
C ILE A 155 1.69 -26.48 14.42
N VAL A 156 2.55 -27.48 14.29
CA VAL A 156 2.80 -28.47 15.33
C VAL A 156 4.29 -28.53 15.66
N ASN A 157 4.67 -28.28 16.91
CA ASN A 157 6.07 -28.28 17.33
C ASN A 157 6.99 -27.43 16.46
N ASN A 158 6.56 -26.24 16.08
CA ASN A 158 7.26 -25.29 15.19
C ASN A 158 7.48 -25.83 13.75
N LYS A 159 6.64 -26.77 13.30
CA LYS A 159 6.63 -27.33 11.95
C LYS A 159 5.35 -26.95 11.23
N ILE A 160 5.46 -26.65 9.96
CA ILE A 160 4.33 -26.29 9.09
C ILE A 160 3.76 -27.58 8.51
N ILE A 161 2.48 -27.80 8.75
CA ILE A 161 1.75 -28.99 8.27
C ILE A 161 0.66 -28.50 7.31
N ILE A 162 0.74 -28.92 6.04
CA ILE A 162 -0.28 -28.63 5.04
C ILE A 162 -0.94 -29.95 4.61
N ASN A 163 -2.27 -30.04 4.73
CA ASN A 163 -3.04 -31.24 4.41
C ASN A 163 -2.51 -32.49 5.12
N GLY A 164 -2.11 -32.35 6.39
CA GLY A 164 -1.59 -33.43 7.24
C GLY A 164 -0.15 -33.86 6.92
N LYS A 165 0.60 -33.13 6.08
CA LYS A 165 2.00 -33.41 5.75
C LYS A 165 2.90 -32.26 6.19
N GLU A 166 4.03 -32.59 6.83
CA GLU A 166 5.08 -31.63 7.13
C GLU A 166 5.70 -31.12 5.82
N VAL A 167 5.81 -29.80 5.67
CA VAL A 167 6.37 -29.15 4.49
C VAL A 167 7.35 -28.04 4.87
N SER A 168 8.35 -27.82 4.01
CA SER A 168 9.26 -26.67 4.07
C SER A 168 9.11 -25.75 2.85
N SER A 169 8.20 -26.08 1.93
CA SER A 169 7.90 -25.26 0.76
C SER A 169 6.46 -25.48 0.30
N TYR A 170 5.94 -24.52 -0.44
CA TYR A 170 4.63 -24.60 -1.06
C TYR A 170 4.66 -24.08 -2.49
N ALA A 171 4.08 -24.80 -3.44
CA ALA A 171 3.92 -24.39 -4.83
C ALA A 171 2.47 -23.95 -5.06
N PRO A 172 2.20 -22.64 -5.28
CA PRO A 172 0.85 -22.14 -5.50
C PRO A 172 0.20 -22.73 -6.75
N LYS A 173 -1.11 -22.94 -6.71
CA LYS A 173 -1.91 -23.44 -7.85
C LYS A 173 -2.21 -22.35 -8.88
N TYR A 174 -2.13 -21.08 -8.46
CA TYR A 174 -2.50 -19.92 -9.27
C TYR A 174 -1.37 -18.88 -9.29
N ASP A 175 -1.44 -18.00 -10.29
CA ASP A 175 -0.67 -16.77 -10.33
C ASP A 175 -1.34 -15.71 -9.46
N TYR A 176 -0.54 -14.97 -8.69
CA TYR A 176 -0.99 -13.87 -7.85
C TYR A 176 -0.49 -12.54 -8.40
N PHE A 177 -1.25 -11.48 -8.14
CA PHE A 177 -0.97 -10.14 -8.65
C PHE A 177 -1.11 -9.12 -7.53
N TRP A 178 -0.24 -8.12 -7.53
CA TRP A 178 -0.32 -7.05 -6.57
C TRP A 178 -1.00 -5.82 -7.18
N MET A 179 -2.12 -5.43 -6.59
CA MET A 179 -2.98 -4.38 -7.10
C MET A 179 -2.91 -3.15 -6.20
N MET A 180 -2.74 -1.95 -6.78
CA MET A 180 -2.78 -0.70 -6.02
C MET A 180 -3.62 0.35 -6.74
N GLY A 181 -4.37 1.16 -5.97
CA GLY A 181 -5.05 2.32 -6.51
C GLY A 181 -4.10 3.49 -6.75
N ASP A 182 -4.40 4.35 -7.72
CA ASP A 182 -3.59 5.54 -8.01
C ASP A 182 -3.75 6.60 -6.91
N ASN A 183 -4.90 6.66 -6.23
CA ASN A 183 -5.04 7.40 -4.97
C ASN A 183 -4.43 6.57 -3.83
N ARG A 184 -3.13 6.68 -3.65
CA ARG A 184 -2.33 5.80 -2.78
C ARG A 184 -2.74 5.84 -1.31
N HIS A 185 -3.22 6.96 -0.81
CA HIS A 185 -3.60 7.13 0.59
C HIS A 185 -5.10 6.95 0.86
N ASN A 186 -5.90 6.84 -0.20
CA ASN A 186 -7.34 6.60 -0.10
C ASN A 186 -7.78 5.45 -1.04
N SER A 187 -7.11 4.31 -0.93
CA SER A 187 -7.43 3.11 -1.70
C SER A 187 -7.35 1.88 -0.82
N ALA A 188 -8.45 1.17 -0.70
CA ALA A 188 -8.44 -0.19 -0.22
C ALA A 188 -7.92 -1.09 -1.36
N ASP A 189 -6.70 -1.63 -1.21
CA ASP A 189 -5.98 -2.39 -2.22
C ASP A 189 -5.11 -3.49 -1.58
N SER A 190 -4.23 -4.16 -2.35
CA SER A 190 -3.45 -5.30 -1.87
C SER A 190 -2.59 -4.99 -0.64
N ARG A 191 -2.28 -3.74 -0.35
CA ARG A 191 -1.60 -3.36 0.90
C ARG A 191 -2.44 -3.66 2.15
N TYR A 192 -3.75 -3.82 2.01
CA TYR A 192 -4.70 -4.08 3.10
C TYR A 192 -5.21 -5.52 3.12
N TRP A 193 -5.49 -6.10 1.96
CA TRP A 193 -6.06 -7.46 1.92
C TRP A 193 -5.09 -8.56 1.46
N GLY A 194 -3.90 -8.22 0.95
CA GLY A 194 -2.91 -9.18 0.43
C GLY A 194 -3.15 -9.63 -1.00
#